data_4a11d042e5814bdd3c6eea4d2c99ff64
#
_entry.id   4a11d042e5814bdd3c6eea4d2c99ff64
#
_cell.length_a   1.000
_cell.length_b   1.000
_cell.length_c   1.000
_cell.angle_alpha   90.00
_cell.angle_beta   90.00
_cell.angle_gamma   90.00
#
_symmetry.space_group_name_H-M   'P 1'
#
loop_
_entity.id
_entity.type
_entity.pdbx_description
1 polymer ?
#
loop_
_entity_poly.entity_id
_entity_poly.type
_entity_poly.pdbx_seq_one_letter_code
_entity_poly.pdbx_strand_id
1 'polypeptide(L)'
;MRVMILGAAGQIGKMVTDDLLAQTNYDLILYGRNVTTRLADRAGERVTLVDGMFEEVDKIKEKLTDVEAVFLSFVAGDQLMKSLVQVLEDAGVKRFIATNIPDIYQEMTGKFTQWYHENTGLVWDSKYRKAADIVEASKLDYIILRITWLYNQEGNTRVHITKKGEPFVEAQVTRQAVAQTVIDLLTGKFNYHRESLGLGEPDTEYSKPSFF
;
A
#
# COMPACT_ATOMS: atom_id res chain seq x y z
N MET A 1 -18.26 -6.14 -3.06
CA MET A 1 -17.25 -5.13 -3.44
C MET A 1 -16.22 -5.79 -4.35
N ARG A 2 -15.78 -5.09 -5.39
CA ARG A 2 -14.72 -5.57 -6.28
C ARG A 2 -13.45 -4.75 -6.05
N VAL A 3 -12.35 -5.43 -5.77
CA VAL A 3 -11.07 -4.81 -5.40
C VAL A 3 -10.00 -5.19 -6.41
N MET A 4 -9.24 -4.21 -6.91
CA MET A 4 -8.04 -4.47 -7.72
C MET A 4 -6.79 -4.33 -6.86
N ILE A 5 -5.89 -5.31 -6.94
CA ILE A 5 -4.58 -5.28 -6.26
C ILE A 5 -3.50 -5.13 -7.33
N LEU A 6 -2.90 -3.93 -7.40
CA LEU A 6 -1.74 -3.65 -8.24
C LEU A 6 -0.46 -4.08 -7.52
N GLY A 7 0.28 -5.01 -8.12
CA GLY A 7 1.43 -5.65 -7.49
C GLY A 7 1.07 -6.89 -6.65
N ALA A 8 -0.02 -7.58 -7.02
CA ALA A 8 -0.57 -8.73 -6.30
C ALA A 8 0.44 -9.86 -6.03
N ALA A 9 1.42 -10.07 -6.92
CA ALA A 9 2.43 -11.11 -6.75
C ALA A 9 3.59 -10.72 -5.79
N GLY A 10 3.59 -9.50 -5.22
CA GLY A 10 4.49 -9.08 -4.15
C GLY A 10 4.13 -9.71 -2.80
N GLN A 11 5.01 -9.61 -1.79
CA GLN A 11 4.77 -10.23 -0.49
C GLN A 11 3.50 -9.70 0.18
N ILE A 12 3.35 -8.37 0.29
CA ILE A 12 2.16 -7.75 0.88
C ILE A 12 0.92 -8.02 0.00
N GLY A 13 1.06 -7.90 -1.34
CA GLY A 13 -0.03 -8.17 -2.27
C GLY A 13 -0.60 -9.58 -2.13
N LYS A 14 0.26 -10.59 -1.94
CA LYS A 14 -0.16 -11.98 -1.67
C LYS A 14 -0.90 -12.12 -0.34
N MET A 15 -0.37 -11.53 0.74
CA MET A 15 -1.00 -11.56 2.06
C MET A 15 -2.38 -10.90 2.01
N VAL A 16 -2.49 -9.70 1.42
CA VAL A 16 -3.78 -9.01 1.24
C VAL A 16 -4.76 -9.85 0.41
N THR A 17 -4.28 -10.51 -0.65
CA THR A 17 -5.11 -11.40 -1.47
C THR A 17 -5.66 -12.56 -0.63
N ASP A 18 -4.78 -13.26 0.09
CA ASP A 18 -5.14 -14.42 0.90
C ASP A 18 -6.12 -14.04 2.02
N ASP A 19 -5.84 -12.93 2.70
CA ASP A 19 -6.69 -12.42 3.78
C ASP A 19 -8.06 -11.94 3.28
N LEU A 20 -8.15 -11.22 2.14
CA LEU A 20 -9.42 -10.82 1.56
C LEU A 20 -10.27 -12.03 1.14
N LEU A 21 -9.65 -13.05 0.57
CA LEU A 21 -10.36 -14.27 0.19
C LEU A 21 -10.88 -15.05 1.41
N ALA A 22 -10.15 -15.03 2.52
CA ALA A 22 -10.51 -15.72 3.76
C ALA A 22 -11.56 -14.96 4.59
N GLN A 23 -11.45 -13.62 4.64
CA GLN A 23 -12.22 -12.80 5.58
C GLN A 23 -13.42 -12.09 4.93
N THR A 24 -13.55 -12.11 3.59
CA THR A 24 -14.60 -11.37 2.86
C THR A 24 -15.18 -12.18 1.72
N ASN A 25 -16.29 -11.67 1.14
CA ASN A 25 -16.88 -12.17 -0.10
C ASN A 25 -16.55 -11.25 -1.31
N TYR A 26 -15.42 -10.56 -1.27
CA TYR A 26 -15.05 -9.63 -2.33
C TYR A 26 -14.53 -10.35 -3.57
N ASP A 27 -14.79 -9.76 -4.73
CA ASP A 27 -14.18 -10.17 -6.00
C ASP A 27 -12.85 -9.45 -6.16
N LEU A 28 -11.83 -10.16 -6.60
CA LEU A 28 -10.48 -9.64 -6.71
C LEU A 28 -9.98 -9.64 -8.16
N ILE A 29 -9.35 -8.53 -8.56
CA ILE A 29 -8.53 -8.46 -9.77
C ILE A 29 -7.08 -8.36 -9.32
N LEU A 30 -6.30 -9.39 -9.60
CA LEU A 30 -4.90 -9.47 -9.26
C LEU A 30 -4.05 -9.07 -10.48
N TYR A 31 -3.48 -7.87 -10.43
CA TYR A 31 -2.71 -7.30 -11.54
C TYR A 31 -1.22 -7.23 -11.23
N GLY A 32 -0.40 -7.60 -12.22
CA GLY A 32 1.05 -7.48 -12.14
C GLY A 32 1.78 -8.42 -13.09
N ARG A 33 3.11 -8.45 -13.00
CA ARG A 33 3.95 -9.26 -13.89
C ARG A 33 3.81 -10.75 -13.61
N ASN A 34 3.42 -11.51 -14.63
CA ASN A 34 3.32 -12.97 -14.59
C ASN A 34 2.42 -13.48 -13.44
N VAL A 35 1.35 -12.76 -13.10
CA VAL A 35 0.43 -13.17 -12.02
C VAL A 35 -0.34 -14.43 -12.39
N THR A 36 -0.64 -14.66 -13.67
CA THR A 36 -1.30 -15.88 -14.15
C THR A 36 -0.51 -17.15 -13.83
N THR A 37 0.82 -17.06 -13.81
CA THR A 37 1.70 -18.16 -13.38
C THR A 37 1.97 -18.13 -11.89
N ARG A 38 2.30 -16.95 -11.33
CA ARG A 38 2.77 -16.81 -9.95
C ARG A 38 1.66 -16.95 -8.90
N LEU A 39 0.41 -16.77 -9.30
CA LEU A 39 -0.79 -16.83 -8.46
C LEU A 39 -1.84 -17.80 -9.05
N ALA A 40 -1.41 -18.76 -9.87
CA ALA A 40 -2.31 -19.73 -10.50
C ALA A 40 -3.16 -20.52 -9.48
N ASP A 41 -2.59 -20.78 -8.31
CA ASP A 41 -3.23 -21.45 -7.17
C ASP A 41 -4.35 -20.64 -6.51
N ARG A 42 -4.44 -19.34 -6.81
CA ARG A 42 -5.49 -18.42 -6.31
C ARG A 42 -6.59 -18.17 -7.33
N ALA A 43 -6.46 -18.70 -8.56
CA ALA A 43 -7.50 -18.58 -9.57
C ALA A 43 -8.80 -19.25 -9.11
N GLY A 44 -9.94 -18.60 -9.32
CA GLY A 44 -11.25 -19.11 -8.91
C GLY A 44 -12.37 -18.17 -9.28
N GLU A 45 -13.60 -18.49 -8.89
CA GLU A 45 -14.80 -17.73 -9.26
C GLU A 45 -14.71 -16.25 -8.87
N ARG A 46 -14.05 -15.93 -7.76
CA ARG A 46 -13.89 -14.56 -7.24
C ARG A 46 -12.57 -13.90 -7.63
N VAL A 47 -11.70 -14.56 -8.41
CA VAL A 47 -10.36 -14.05 -8.70
C VAL A 47 -10.11 -13.98 -10.20
N THR A 48 -9.83 -12.78 -10.69
CA THR A 48 -9.38 -12.54 -12.05
C THR A 48 -7.89 -12.22 -12.04
N LEU A 49 -7.09 -13.03 -12.73
CA LEU A 49 -5.64 -12.81 -12.89
C LEU A 49 -5.38 -12.01 -14.18
N VAL A 50 -4.60 -10.94 -14.05
CA VAL A 50 -4.27 -10.05 -15.19
C VAL A 50 -2.78 -9.79 -15.23
N ASP A 51 -2.09 -10.35 -16.20
CA ASP A 51 -0.69 -10.03 -16.46
C ASP A 51 -0.55 -8.65 -17.08
N GLY A 52 0.38 -7.84 -16.56
CA GLY A 52 0.66 -6.52 -17.11
C GLY A 52 1.79 -5.82 -16.38
N MET A 53 2.34 -4.79 -17.06
CA MET A 53 3.27 -3.83 -16.46
C MET A 53 2.47 -2.67 -15.88
N PHE A 54 3.02 -1.98 -14.88
CA PHE A 54 2.29 -0.88 -14.23
C PHE A 54 2.21 0.37 -15.10
N GLU A 55 3.10 0.50 -16.08
CA GLU A 55 3.11 1.55 -17.08
C GLU A 55 2.03 1.35 -18.15
N GLU A 56 1.46 0.15 -18.28
CA GLU A 56 0.34 -0.16 -19.18
C GLU A 56 -0.99 0.35 -18.57
N VAL A 57 -1.09 1.65 -18.31
CA VAL A 57 -2.25 2.25 -17.62
C VAL A 57 -3.56 2.08 -18.36
N ASP A 58 -3.54 2.02 -19.70
CA ASP A 58 -4.73 1.75 -20.50
C ASP A 58 -5.28 0.34 -20.23
N LYS A 59 -4.39 -0.64 -20.09
CA LYS A 59 -4.76 -2.01 -19.72
C LYS A 59 -5.33 -2.08 -18.30
N ILE A 60 -4.79 -1.28 -17.37
CA ILE A 60 -5.37 -1.14 -16.04
C ILE A 60 -6.77 -0.56 -16.15
N LYS A 61 -6.93 0.53 -16.92
CA LYS A 61 -8.24 1.19 -17.16
C LYS A 61 -9.31 0.23 -17.68
N GLU A 62 -8.97 -0.62 -18.64
CA GLU A 62 -9.88 -1.64 -19.19
C GLU A 62 -10.42 -2.63 -18.12
N LYS A 63 -9.69 -2.80 -17.02
CA LYS A 63 -10.05 -3.74 -15.95
C LYS A 63 -10.73 -3.07 -14.75
N LEU A 64 -10.97 -1.76 -14.80
CA LEU A 64 -11.58 -1.00 -13.70
C LEU A 64 -13.12 -1.02 -13.72
N THR A 65 -13.77 -1.69 -14.65
CA THR A 65 -15.24 -1.82 -14.67
C THR A 65 -15.72 -2.45 -13.35
N ASP A 66 -16.63 -1.74 -12.67
CA ASP A 66 -17.21 -2.12 -11.36
C ASP A 66 -16.19 -2.30 -10.22
N VAL A 67 -14.96 -1.80 -10.39
CA VAL A 67 -13.97 -1.77 -9.32
C VAL A 67 -14.27 -0.61 -8.37
N GLU A 68 -14.53 -0.93 -7.12
CA GLU A 68 -14.83 0.06 -6.08
C GLU A 68 -13.59 0.54 -5.33
N ALA A 69 -12.59 -0.35 -5.18
CA ALA A 69 -11.36 -0.05 -4.47
C ALA A 69 -10.12 -0.57 -5.20
N VAL A 70 -9.03 0.18 -5.11
CA VAL A 70 -7.71 -0.22 -5.64
C VAL A 70 -6.67 -0.14 -4.53
N PHE A 71 -5.90 -1.22 -4.38
CA PHE A 71 -4.73 -1.27 -3.51
C PHE A 71 -3.45 -1.33 -4.35
N LEU A 72 -2.57 -0.35 -4.17
CA LEU A 72 -1.24 -0.29 -4.78
C LEU A 72 -0.22 -0.81 -3.77
N SER A 73 0.26 -2.03 -3.96
CA SER A 73 1.12 -2.75 -3.01
C SER A 73 2.62 -2.50 -3.18
N PHE A 74 3.00 -1.49 -3.94
CA PHE A 74 4.39 -1.07 -4.13
C PHE A 74 4.50 0.46 -4.16
N VAL A 75 5.69 0.98 -3.88
CA VAL A 75 5.93 2.43 -3.87
C VAL A 75 6.17 2.94 -5.28
N ALA A 76 5.20 3.69 -5.82
CA ALA A 76 5.29 4.29 -7.14
C ALA A 76 5.92 5.70 -7.09
N GLY A 77 6.62 6.07 -8.15
CA GLY A 77 7.07 7.45 -8.37
C GLY A 77 5.96 8.33 -8.93
N ASP A 78 6.21 9.64 -8.98
CA ASP A 78 5.25 10.67 -9.35
C ASP A 78 4.65 10.50 -10.75
N GLN A 79 5.46 10.12 -11.75
CA GLN A 79 4.98 9.95 -13.13
C GLN A 79 3.93 8.84 -13.23
N LEU A 80 4.24 7.66 -12.69
CA LEU A 80 3.29 6.55 -12.67
C LEU A 80 2.06 6.89 -11.82
N MET A 81 2.27 7.52 -10.67
CA MET A 81 1.16 7.90 -9.78
C MET A 81 0.21 8.87 -10.46
N LYS A 82 0.71 9.85 -11.23
CA LYS A 82 -0.11 10.79 -11.99
C LYS A 82 -1.03 10.07 -12.98
N SER A 83 -0.47 9.13 -13.73
CA SER A 83 -1.24 8.36 -14.71
C SER A 83 -2.26 7.43 -14.03
N LEU A 84 -1.88 6.77 -12.93
CA LEU A 84 -2.79 5.91 -12.16
C LEU A 84 -3.95 6.72 -11.56
N VAL A 85 -3.68 7.81 -10.87
CA VAL A 85 -4.74 8.66 -10.28
C VAL A 85 -5.74 9.09 -11.35
N GLN A 86 -5.26 9.55 -12.52
CA GLN A 86 -6.14 9.97 -13.61
C GLN A 86 -7.06 8.84 -14.09
N VAL A 87 -6.54 7.64 -14.33
CA VAL A 87 -7.37 6.52 -14.79
C VAL A 87 -8.32 6.00 -13.71
N LEU A 88 -7.95 6.07 -12.43
CA LEU A 88 -8.82 5.71 -11.32
C LEU A 88 -9.99 6.70 -11.16
N GLU A 89 -9.73 8.00 -11.27
CA GLU A 89 -10.75 9.03 -11.25
C GLU A 89 -11.71 8.90 -12.44
N ASP A 90 -11.17 8.74 -13.67
CA ASP A 90 -11.95 8.56 -14.90
C ASP A 90 -12.86 7.33 -14.83
N ALA A 91 -12.41 6.26 -14.19
CA ALA A 91 -13.18 5.03 -14.00
C ALA A 91 -14.19 5.10 -12.84
N GLY A 92 -14.17 6.18 -12.05
CA GLY A 92 -15.06 6.34 -10.90
C GLY A 92 -14.73 5.45 -9.71
N VAL A 93 -13.47 5.00 -9.59
CA VAL A 93 -12.99 4.27 -8.41
C VAL A 93 -13.17 5.14 -7.18
N LYS A 94 -13.77 4.59 -6.13
CA LYS A 94 -14.06 5.35 -4.91
C LYS A 94 -12.86 5.37 -3.97
N ARG A 95 -12.29 4.19 -3.68
CA ARG A 95 -11.26 4.00 -2.65
C ARG A 95 -9.91 3.69 -3.28
N PHE A 96 -8.87 4.43 -2.89
CA PHE A 96 -7.49 4.17 -3.33
C PHE A 96 -6.55 4.08 -2.13
N ILE A 97 -5.94 2.92 -1.92
CA ILE A 97 -4.94 2.71 -0.87
C ILE A 97 -3.58 2.54 -1.55
N ALA A 98 -2.63 3.43 -1.27
CA ALA A 98 -1.31 3.43 -1.87
C ALA A 98 -0.21 3.30 -0.80
N THR A 99 0.78 2.42 -1.03
CA THR A 99 1.96 2.34 -0.17
C THR A 99 2.97 3.43 -0.52
N ASN A 100 3.67 3.94 0.51
CA ASN A 100 4.74 4.92 0.35
C ASN A 100 5.86 4.68 1.38
N ILE A 101 6.98 5.38 1.21
CA ILE A 101 8.10 5.38 2.16
C ILE A 101 7.73 6.19 3.42
N PRO A 102 8.39 5.94 4.58
CA PRO A 102 7.95 6.50 5.86
C PRO A 102 8.11 8.03 5.96
N ASP A 103 9.23 8.59 5.47
CA ASP A 103 9.63 9.97 5.78
C ASP A 103 9.34 11.00 4.67
N ILE A 104 8.19 10.86 3.99
CA ILE A 104 7.83 11.80 2.91
C ILE A 104 7.43 13.21 3.40
N TYR A 105 7.18 13.39 4.70
CA TYR A 105 6.79 14.68 5.30
C TYR A 105 7.78 15.17 6.36
N GLN A 106 8.95 14.55 6.51
CA GLN A 106 9.93 14.86 7.57
C GLN A 106 9.37 14.66 8.99
N GLU A 107 8.55 13.64 9.18
CA GLU A 107 7.88 13.33 10.44
C GLU A 107 8.61 12.23 11.25
N MET A 108 9.60 11.57 10.66
CA MET A 108 10.46 10.64 11.38
C MET A 108 11.35 11.42 12.37
N THR A 109 11.13 11.20 13.66
CA THR A 109 11.81 11.94 14.72
C THR A 109 12.59 11.04 15.68
N GLY A 110 12.51 9.73 15.54
CA GLY A 110 13.15 8.75 16.38
C GLY A 110 14.62 8.48 16.04
N LYS A 111 15.27 7.63 16.83
CA LYS A 111 16.66 7.18 16.63
C LYS A 111 16.88 6.48 15.29
N PHE A 112 15.82 5.88 14.74
CA PHE A 112 15.82 5.19 13.45
C PHE A 112 16.03 6.15 12.27
N THR A 113 15.67 7.41 12.38
CA THR A 113 15.72 8.40 11.29
C THR A 113 17.11 8.50 10.67
N GLN A 114 18.15 8.62 11.51
CA GLN A 114 19.52 8.71 11.01
C GLN A 114 19.92 7.45 10.24
N TRP A 115 19.68 6.27 10.83
CA TRP A 115 19.98 5.00 10.18
C TRP A 115 19.25 4.85 8.84
N TYR A 116 17.97 5.25 8.80
CA TYR A 116 17.15 5.19 7.59
C TYR A 116 17.74 6.04 6.46
N HIS A 117 18.09 7.30 6.74
CA HIS A 117 18.67 8.18 5.73
C HIS A 117 20.05 7.70 5.25
N GLU A 118 20.91 7.23 6.15
CA GLU A 118 22.23 6.71 5.82
C GLU A 118 22.18 5.45 4.94
N ASN A 119 21.19 4.58 5.17
CA ASN A 119 21.09 3.29 4.47
C ASN A 119 20.24 3.33 3.19
N THR A 120 19.36 4.29 3.04
CA THR A 120 18.49 4.40 1.85
C THR A 120 18.92 5.51 0.90
N GLY A 121 19.60 6.53 1.36
CA GLY A 121 19.87 7.76 0.60
C GLY A 121 18.58 8.50 0.21
N LEU A 122 17.41 8.10 0.73
CA LEU A 122 16.14 8.73 0.41
C LEU A 122 15.99 10.03 1.20
N VAL A 123 15.63 11.08 0.48
CA VAL A 123 15.34 12.39 1.05
C VAL A 123 13.85 12.70 0.88
N TRP A 124 13.33 13.55 1.74
CA TRP A 124 11.92 13.94 1.72
C TRP A 124 11.49 14.59 0.38
N ASP A 125 12.33 15.42 -0.27
CA ASP A 125 12.05 15.98 -1.60
C ASP A 125 12.38 14.96 -2.69
N SER A 126 11.62 13.92 -2.77
CA SER A 126 11.77 12.80 -3.69
C SER A 126 10.57 12.64 -4.60
N LYS A 127 10.72 11.81 -5.65
CA LYS A 127 9.59 11.40 -6.49
C LYS A 127 8.45 10.75 -5.70
N TYR A 128 8.75 10.18 -4.53
CA TYR A 128 7.75 9.54 -3.66
C TYR A 128 6.93 10.57 -2.89
N ARG A 129 7.53 11.69 -2.48
CA ARG A 129 6.80 12.82 -1.94
C ARG A 129 5.89 13.43 -3.00
N LYS A 130 6.39 13.69 -4.20
CA LYS A 130 5.59 14.20 -5.31
C LYS A 130 4.43 13.27 -5.66
N ALA A 131 4.64 11.95 -5.59
CA ALA A 131 3.57 10.97 -5.76
C ALA A 131 2.48 11.10 -4.68
N ALA A 132 2.86 11.34 -3.42
CA ALA A 132 1.89 11.58 -2.35
C ALA A 132 1.11 12.88 -2.58
N ASP A 133 1.77 13.96 -2.99
CA ASP A 133 1.11 15.24 -3.30
C ASP A 133 0.06 15.09 -4.42
N ILE A 134 0.34 14.26 -5.43
CA ILE A 134 -0.62 13.94 -6.51
C ILE A 134 -1.84 13.21 -5.95
N VAL A 135 -1.64 12.22 -5.07
CA VAL A 135 -2.74 11.48 -4.45
C VAL A 135 -3.57 12.40 -3.54
N GLU A 136 -2.93 13.25 -2.75
CA GLU A 136 -3.60 14.21 -1.86
C GLU A 136 -4.44 15.24 -2.64
N ALA A 137 -3.99 15.65 -3.82
CA ALA A 137 -4.71 16.57 -4.69
C ALA A 137 -5.88 15.92 -5.46
N SER A 138 -5.95 14.58 -5.48
CA SER A 138 -6.99 13.84 -6.21
C SER A 138 -8.38 13.98 -5.57
N LYS A 139 -9.42 13.55 -6.30
CA LYS A 139 -10.79 13.43 -5.79
C LYS A 139 -11.09 12.08 -5.13
N LEU A 140 -10.14 11.16 -5.15
CA LEU A 140 -10.28 9.83 -4.59
C LEU A 140 -10.43 9.89 -3.07
N ASP A 141 -11.16 8.96 -2.49
CA ASP A 141 -11.07 8.66 -1.06
C ASP A 141 -9.80 7.85 -0.82
N TYR A 142 -8.69 8.56 -0.70
CA TYR A 142 -7.36 7.96 -0.63
C TYR A 142 -6.94 7.62 0.80
N ILE A 143 -6.08 6.62 0.90
CA ILE A 143 -5.20 6.39 2.05
C ILE A 143 -3.77 6.21 1.52
N ILE A 144 -2.83 6.98 2.05
CA ILE A 144 -1.40 6.79 1.81
C ILE A 144 -0.83 6.07 3.04
N LEU A 145 -0.27 4.88 2.84
CA LEU A 145 0.39 4.12 3.90
C LEU A 145 1.89 4.40 3.87
N ARG A 146 2.38 5.18 4.81
CA ARG A 146 3.82 5.43 5.05
C ARG A 146 4.36 4.29 5.89
N ILE A 147 5.10 3.38 5.26
CA ILE A 147 5.48 2.12 5.87
C ILE A 147 6.96 2.17 6.27
N THR A 148 7.26 1.90 7.55
CA THR A 148 8.62 1.78 8.05
C THR A 148 9.28 0.46 7.62
N TRP A 149 10.39 0.03 8.21
CA TRP A 149 11.17 -1.11 7.71
C TRP A 149 10.44 -2.43 7.90
N LEU A 150 10.25 -3.15 6.79
CA LEU A 150 9.40 -4.34 6.71
C LEU A 150 10.14 -5.64 7.06
N TYR A 151 9.52 -6.47 7.88
CA TYR A 151 9.96 -7.84 8.14
C TYR A 151 8.79 -8.82 8.19
N ASN A 152 9.05 -10.11 8.36
CA ASN A 152 8.01 -11.13 8.47
C ASN A 152 8.04 -11.75 9.87
N GLN A 153 6.89 -11.80 10.51
CA GLN A 153 6.66 -12.56 11.74
C GLN A 153 5.23 -13.06 11.75
N GLU A 154 5.08 -14.37 11.62
CA GLU A 154 3.76 -15.00 11.62
C GLU A 154 2.98 -14.67 12.90
N GLY A 155 1.68 -14.38 12.73
CA GLY A 155 0.78 -14.01 13.83
C GLY A 155 0.98 -12.61 14.41
N ASN A 156 2.03 -11.85 14.02
CA ASN A 156 2.22 -10.49 14.50
C ASN A 156 1.53 -9.49 13.56
N THR A 157 0.38 -9.00 13.99
CA THR A 157 -0.39 -7.94 13.32
C THR A 157 -0.44 -6.64 14.13
N ARG A 158 0.48 -6.47 15.10
CA ARG A 158 0.56 -5.26 15.92
C ARG A 158 0.95 -4.06 15.04
N VAL A 159 0.15 -3.00 15.10
CA VAL A 159 0.41 -1.75 14.37
C VAL A 159 0.08 -0.56 15.25
N HIS A 160 0.98 0.41 15.28
CA HIS A 160 0.73 1.77 15.72
C HIS A 160 0.54 2.64 14.47
N ILE A 161 -0.54 3.40 14.44
CA ILE A 161 -0.91 4.26 13.31
C ILE A 161 -0.72 5.71 13.73
N THR A 162 0.11 6.44 13.00
CA THR A 162 0.29 7.89 13.14
C THR A 162 -0.35 8.61 11.96
N LYS A 163 -0.95 9.77 12.20
CA LYS A 163 -1.46 10.64 11.12
C LYS A 163 -0.37 11.55 10.58
N LYS A 164 -0.63 12.18 9.44
CA LYS A 164 0.20 13.28 8.94
C LYS A 164 0.23 14.42 9.96
N GLY A 165 1.42 14.91 10.28
CA GLY A 165 1.66 15.93 11.30
C GLY A 165 2.02 15.36 12.68
N GLU A 166 1.90 14.06 12.90
CA GLU A 166 2.29 13.39 14.14
C GLU A 166 3.70 12.80 14.03
N PRO A 167 4.49 12.79 15.13
CA PRO A 167 5.80 12.15 15.14
C PRO A 167 5.71 10.66 14.79
N PHE A 168 6.63 10.18 13.92
CA PHE A 168 6.73 8.80 13.51
C PHE A 168 8.07 8.24 13.97
N VAL A 169 8.09 7.38 14.98
CA VAL A 169 9.29 6.97 15.73
C VAL A 169 9.67 5.50 15.55
N GLU A 170 8.76 4.66 15.10
CA GLU A 170 8.95 3.22 15.01
C GLU A 170 9.92 2.84 13.89
N ALA A 171 10.82 1.89 14.19
CA ALA A 171 11.85 1.46 13.25
C ALA A 171 11.42 0.34 12.31
N GLN A 172 10.38 -0.40 12.65
CA GLN A 172 9.98 -1.59 11.88
C GLN A 172 8.47 -1.84 11.96
N VAL A 173 7.97 -2.66 11.04
CA VAL A 173 6.60 -3.20 11.05
C VAL A 173 6.55 -4.52 10.28
N THR A 174 5.70 -5.45 10.68
CA THR A 174 5.53 -6.69 9.94
C THR A 174 4.72 -6.49 8.67
N ARG A 175 4.98 -7.29 7.62
CA ARG A 175 4.13 -7.30 6.43
C ARG A 175 2.73 -7.80 6.74
N GLN A 176 2.58 -8.67 7.73
CA GLN A 176 1.30 -9.15 8.26
C GLN A 176 0.46 -8.00 8.84
N ALA A 177 1.08 -7.11 9.64
CA ALA A 177 0.40 -5.94 10.19
C ALA A 177 -0.04 -4.97 9.08
N VAL A 178 0.81 -4.75 8.06
CA VAL A 178 0.44 -3.92 6.91
C VAL A 178 -0.71 -4.55 6.13
N ALA A 179 -0.67 -5.85 5.85
CA ALA A 179 -1.75 -6.55 5.16
C ALA A 179 -3.06 -6.45 5.95
N GLN A 180 -3.04 -6.75 7.26
CA GLN A 180 -4.23 -6.63 8.10
C GLN A 180 -4.77 -5.20 8.14
N THR A 181 -3.90 -4.19 8.17
CA THR A 181 -4.32 -2.77 8.09
C THR A 181 -5.08 -2.48 6.79
N VAL A 182 -4.61 -3.00 5.66
CA VAL A 182 -5.31 -2.85 4.37
C VAL A 182 -6.69 -3.51 4.41
N ILE A 183 -6.80 -4.72 5.01
CA ILE A 183 -8.09 -5.40 5.20
C ILE A 183 -9.02 -4.56 6.07
N ASP A 184 -8.54 -4.07 7.21
CA ASP A 184 -9.32 -3.27 8.16
C ASP A 184 -9.82 -1.96 7.53
N LEU A 185 -9.04 -1.34 6.61
CA LEU A 185 -9.44 -0.18 5.83
C LEU A 185 -10.49 -0.53 4.74
N LEU A 186 -10.34 -1.66 4.06
CA LEU A 186 -11.27 -2.08 3.00
C LEU A 186 -12.60 -2.59 3.55
N THR A 187 -12.60 -3.17 4.74
CA THR A 187 -13.81 -3.67 5.41
C THR A 187 -14.52 -2.60 6.26
N GLY A 188 -13.91 -1.43 6.41
CA GLY A 188 -14.48 -0.33 7.20
C GLY A 188 -14.29 -0.47 8.72
N LYS A 189 -13.49 -1.44 9.17
CA LYS A 189 -13.10 -1.56 10.59
C LYS A 189 -12.25 -0.37 11.01
N PHE A 190 -11.36 0.12 10.11
CA PHE A 190 -10.69 1.41 10.25
C PHE A 190 -11.40 2.45 9.36
N ASN A 191 -11.93 3.49 10.00
CA ASN A 191 -12.71 4.53 9.34
C ASN A 191 -11.85 5.78 9.07
N TYR A 192 -10.82 5.62 8.24
CA TYR A 192 -9.99 6.73 7.76
C TYR A 192 -10.38 7.11 6.33
N HIS A 193 -10.42 8.41 6.05
CA HIS A 193 -10.77 8.96 4.75
C HIS A 193 -9.85 10.12 4.40
N ARG A 194 -9.21 10.07 3.22
CA ARG A 194 -8.29 11.10 2.72
C ARG A 194 -7.17 11.42 3.72
N GLU A 195 -6.56 10.35 4.24
CA GLU A 195 -5.52 10.41 5.26
C GLU A 195 -4.20 9.82 4.75
N SER A 196 -3.10 10.34 5.29
CA SER A 196 -1.77 9.72 5.18
C SER A 196 -1.38 9.15 6.54
N LEU A 197 -1.21 7.82 6.60
CA LEU A 197 -1.03 7.05 7.81
C LEU A 197 0.38 6.45 7.87
N GLY A 198 1.12 6.73 8.94
CA GLY A 198 2.36 6.05 9.27
C GLY A 198 2.05 4.70 9.92
N LEU A 199 2.69 3.62 9.46
CA LEU A 199 2.53 2.29 10.02
C LEU A 199 3.84 1.82 10.65
N GLY A 200 3.88 1.72 11.97
CA GLY A 200 4.97 1.20 12.77
C GLY A 200 4.50 0.11 13.74
N GLU A 201 5.40 -0.74 14.18
CA GLU A 201 5.11 -1.68 15.25
C GLU A 201 5.30 -0.99 16.61
N PRO A 202 4.32 -1.07 17.54
CA PRO A 202 4.46 -0.48 18.87
C PRO A 202 5.72 -0.97 19.58
N ASP A 203 6.34 -0.11 20.41
CA ASP A 203 7.51 -0.42 21.23
C ASP A 203 8.79 -0.71 20.41
N THR A 204 8.90 -0.17 19.18
CA THR A 204 10.07 -0.38 18.31
C THR A 204 10.83 0.92 18.00
N GLU A 205 10.94 1.83 18.97
CA GLU A 205 11.74 3.05 18.88
C GLU A 205 13.24 2.75 18.89
N TYR A 206 13.68 1.87 18.02
CA TYR A 206 15.08 1.41 17.94
C TYR A 206 15.92 2.37 17.08
N SER A 207 17.25 2.27 17.19
CA SER A 207 18.17 3.01 16.32
C SER A 207 18.30 2.42 14.92
N LYS A 208 17.95 1.15 14.77
CA LYS A 208 17.88 0.39 13.51
C LYS A 208 16.87 -0.74 13.67
N PRO A 209 16.37 -1.35 12.57
CA PRO A 209 15.49 -2.52 12.70
C PRO A 209 16.17 -3.65 13.48
N SER A 210 15.42 -4.37 14.31
CA SER A 210 15.95 -5.37 15.25
C SER A 210 16.63 -6.57 14.59
N PHE A 211 16.44 -6.74 13.30
CA PHE A 211 17.00 -7.84 12.50
C PHE A 211 18.19 -7.43 11.60
N PHE A 212 18.79 -6.24 11.86
CA PHE A 212 20.02 -5.74 11.23
C PHE A 212 21.21 -5.73 12.16
#